data_23f1cc89de019bc080b15da2fc4668c4
#
_entry.id   23f1cc89de019bc080b15da2fc4668c4
#
_cell.length_a   1.000
_cell.length_b   1.000
_cell.length_c   1.000
_cell.angle_alpha   90.00
_cell.angle_beta   90.00
_cell.angle_gamma   90.00
#
_symmetry.space_group_name_H-M   'P 1'
#
loop_
_entity.id
_entity.type
_entity.pdbx_description
1 polymer ?
#
loop_
_entity_poly.entity_id
_entity_poly.type
_entity_poly.pdbx_seq_one_letter_code
_entity_poly.pdbx_strand_id
1 'polypeptide(L)'
;MSTVACAATLVAVVVEGASLLSVLGTTAGLVFASYVWGYAARAFRVINYPSLLNLPRRQYGEVWDALAASPSLARTAACGHEDERALRRSAEIPVMNLIELVEVRPQDDILEFGCGVARIGLEVVPRCRTWTGADVSANMLATAAERLRGVNNARLVKLQRVGLDQLESNSFDLAYSTNMLPHLDGMDRWRYVKDAFRVLRPGGRLFIDNVDLESVEGWGAFLHGAESLQESERPPYLPTPSTAAELTTYALRAGFGQVRAHKRSPLVIVTAVKPTSVRPATV
;
A
#
# COMPACT_ATOMS: atom_id res chain seq x y z
N MET A 1 21.02 9.43 -28.56
CA MET A 1 19.75 10.07 -29.02
C MET A 1 18.65 9.51 -28.12
N SER A 2 17.99 10.39 -27.42
CA SER A 2 17.45 10.21 -26.09
C SER A 2 16.11 9.48 -26.03
N THR A 3 15.92 8.72 -24.96
CA THR A 3 14.69 8.05 -24.50
C THR A 3 13.43 8.96 -24.39
N VAL A 4 13.61 10.27 -24.46
CA VAL A 4 12.51 11.26 -24.46
C VAL A 4 11.74 11.26 -25.79
N ALA A 5 12.38 10.91 -26.90
CA ALA A 5 11.72 10.87 -28.22
C ALA A 5 10.76 9.67 -28.38
N CYS A 6 10.98 8.56 -27.66
CA CYS A 6 10.14 7.36 -27.77
C CYS A 6 8.80 7.52 -27.03
N ALA A 7 8.76 8.27 -25.92
CA ALA A 7 7.54 8.53 -25.15
C ALA A 7 6.59 9.51 -25.88
N ALA A 8 7.15 10.49 -26.59
CA ALA A 8 6.36 11.46 -27.37
C ALA A 8 5.69 10.81 -28.61
N THR A 9 6.33 9.80 -29.21
CA THR A 9 5.79 9.09 -30.38
C THR A 9 4.63 8.15 -30.00
N LEU A 10 4.61 7.57 -28.80
CA LEU A 10 3.50 6.73 -28.34
C LEU A 10 2.23 7.55 -28.03
N VAL A 11 2.38 8.78 -27.57
CA VAL A 11 1.24 9.68 -27.30
C VAL A 11 0.60 10.21 -28.59
N ALA A 12 1.39 10.43 -29.64
CA ALA A 12 0.87 10.94 -30.91
C ALA A 12 0.05 9.90 -31.72
N VAL A 13 0.34 8.60 -31.56
CA VAL A 13 -0.37 7.53 -32.31
C VAL A 13 -1.78 7.26 -31.74
N VAL A 14 -2.08 7.67 -30.52
CA VAL A 14 -3.39 7.45 -29.87
C VAL A 14 -4.42 8.53 -30.21
N VAL A 15 -4.03 9.67 -30.80
CA VAL A 15 -4.92 10.83 -30.97
C VAL A 15 -5.60 10.88 -32.36
N GLU A 16 -5.16 10.16 -33.36
CA GLU A 16 -5.68 10.29 -34.73
C GLU A 16 -6.84 9.35 -35.14
N GLY A 17 -7.39 8.54 -34.22
CA GLY A 17 -8.44 7.56 -34.57
C GLY A 17 -9.68 7.49 -33.66
N ALA A 18 -9.93 8.47 -32.78
CA ALA A 18 -10.88 8.33 -31.71
C ALA A 18 -12.24 8.99 -31.94
N SER A 19 -13.32 8.20 -31.96
CA SER A 19 -14.71 8.64 -31.91
C SER A 19 -15.12 9.13 -30.50
N LEU A 20 -16.25 9.87 -30.37
CA LEU A 20 -16.72 10.52 -29.12
C LEU A 20 -16.82 9.60 -27.88
N LEU A 21 -16.86 8.30 -28.02
CA LEU A 21 -16.78 7.31 -26.93
C LEU A 21 -15.38 7.21 -26.31
N SER A 22 -14.32 7.71 -26.97
CA SER A 22 -12.95 7.71 -26.46
C SER A 22 -12.64 8.87 -25.53
N VAL A 23 -13.45 9.94 -25.52
CA VAL A 23 -13.22 11.12 -24.65
C VAL A 23 -13.56 10.82 -23.20
N LEU A 24 -14.51 9.95 -22.91
CA LEU A 24 -14.78 9.46 -21.54
C LEU A 24 -13.73 8.44 -21.06
N GLY A 25 -13.09 7.73 -21.98
CA GLY A 25 -11.91 6.91 -21.72
C GLY A 25 -10.64 7.72 -21.45
N THR A 26 -10.54 8.95 -22.02
CA THR A 26 -9.32 9.78 -21.89
C THR A 26 -9.17 10.45 -20.53
N THR A 27 -10.26 10.80 -19.84
CA THR A 27 -10.17 11.34 -18.47
C THR A 27 -9.77 10.26 -17.46
N ALA A 28 -10.31 9.05 -17.57
CA ALA A 28 -9.86 7.89 -16.80
C ALA A 28 -8.42 7.52 -17.19
N GLY A 29 -8.09 7.58 -18.48
CA GLY A 29 -6.73 7.33 -18.99
C GLY A 29 -5.71 8.39 -18.56
N LEU A 30 -6.09 9.66 -18.42
CA LEU A 30 -5.19 10.74 -17.95
C LEU A 30 -4.97 10.67 -16.44
N VAL A 31 -5.99 10.33 -15.65
CA VAL A 31 -5.84 10.04 -14.21
C VAL A 31 -4.98 8.79 -14.02
N PHE A 32 -5.16 7.81 -14.86
CA PHE A 32 -4.39 6.57 -14.89
C PHE A 32 -2.93 6.81 -15.32
N ALA A 33 -2.69 7.58 -16.39
CA ALA A 33 -1.34 7.95 -16.82
C ALA A 33 -0.63 8.78 -15.74
N SER A 34 -1.31 9.62 -14.99
CA SER A 34 -0.72 10.37 -13.87
C SER A 34 -0.39 9.48 -12.67
N TYR A 35 -1.15 8.40 -12.44
CA TYR A 35 -0.85 7.41 -11.40
C TYR A 35 0.34 6.53 -11.81
N VAL A 36 0.37 6.04 -13.05
CA VAL A 36 1.50 5.27 -13.62
C VAL A 36 2.74 6.13 -13.76
N TRP A 37 2.59 7.38 -14.20
CA TRP A 37 3.70 8.34 -14.26
C TRP A 37 4.19 8.73 -12.86
N GLY A 38 3.29 8.87 -11.89
CA GLY A 38 3.63 9.03 -10.48
C GLY A 38 4.40 7.82 -9.93
N TYR A 39 4.03 6.61 -10.33
CA TYR A 39 4.70 5.36 -9.93
C TYR A 39 6.07 5.22 -10.62
N ALA A 40 6.15 5.52 -11.92
CA ALA A 40 7.40 5.53 -12.68
C ALA A 40 8.32 6.69 -12.26
N ALA A 41 7.78 7.88 -11.99
CA ALA A 41 8.53 9.01 -11.46
C ALA A 41 9.00 8.78 -10.01
N ARG A 42 8.28 7.98 -9.22
CA ARG A 42 8.77 7.44 -7.94
C ARG A 42 10.00 6.58 -8.14
N ALA A 43 9.96 5.61 -9.05
CA ALA A 43 11.12 4.79 -9.37
C ALA A 43 12.29 5.66 -9.84
N PHE A 44 12.05 6.69 -10.64
CA PHE A 44 13.09 7.60 -11.15
C PHE A 44 13.63 8.58 -10.08
N ARG A 45 12.80 9.14 -9.19
CA ARG A 45 13.28 10.00 -8.08
C ARG A 45 14.01 9.24 -7.00
N VAL A 46 13.64 8.00 -6.83
CA VAL A 46 14.20 7.02 -5.92
C VAL A 46 15.66 6.66 -6.25
N ILE A 47 16.07 6.75 -7.50
CA ILE A 47 17.46 6.55 -7.94
C ILE A 47 18.44 7.62 -7.36
N ASN A 48 17.93 8.68 -6.73
CA ASN A 48 18.76 9.76 -6.18
C ASN A 48 19.13 9.59 -4.69
N TYR A 49 19.00 8.38 -4.12
CA TYR A 49 19.50 8.09 -2.77
C TYR A 49 20.58 6.98 -2.79
N PRO A 50 21.80 7.25 -3.31
CA PRO A 50 22.86 6.24 -3.37
C PRO A 50 23.22 5.63 -2.03
N SER A 51 23.07 6.40 -0.94
CA SER A 51 23.33 5.93 0.42
C SER A 51 22.37 4.84 0.89
N LEU A 52 21.17 4.73 0.31
CA LEU A 52 20.19 3.70 0.68
C LEU A 52 20.47 2.37 0.00
N LEU A 53 21.21 2.33 -1.10
CA LEU A 53 21.56 1.09 -1.81
C LEU A 53 22.39 0.14 -0.95
N ASN A 54 23.05 0.65 0.08
CA ASN A 54 23.86 -0.14 1.01
C ASN A 54 23.06 -0.71 2.18
N LEU A 55 21.79 -0.33 2.35
CA LEU A 55 20.94 -0.86 3.42
C LEU A 55 20.31 -2.20 2.99
N PRO A 56 20.40 -3.24 3.82
CA PRO A 56 19.70 -4.49 3.56
C PRO A 56 18.19 -4.24 3.47
N ARG A 57 17.54 -4.86 2.47
CA ARG A 57 16.09 -4.71 2.24
C ARG A 57 15.26 -4.96 3.50
N ARG A 58 15.65 -5.92 4.34
CA ARG A 58 14.94 -6.29 5.57
C ARG A 58 15.10 -5.31 6.73
N GLN A 59 15.97 -4.34 6.62
CA GLN A 59 16.05 -3.23 7.58
C GLN A 59 14.98 -2.17 7.29
N TYR A 60 13.73 -2.61 7.21
CA TYR A 60 12.59 -1.74 6.81
C TYR A 60 12.52 -0.44 7.62
N GLY A 61 12.73 -0.50 8.94
CA GLY A 61 12.69 0.69 9.79
C GLY A 61 13.72 1.73 9.37
N GLU A 62 14.97 1.32 9.18
CA GLU A 62 16.08 2.20 8.79
C GLU A 62 15.88 2.75 7.37
N VAL A 63 15.45 1.90 6.45
CA VAL A 63 15.18 2.30 5.06
C VAL A 63 14.08 3.38 5.02
N TRP A 64 12.96 3.13 5.70
CA TRP A 64 11.84 4.08 5.70
C TRP A 64 12.11 5.33 6.55
N ASP A 65 12.92 5.25 7.60
CA ASP A 65 13.39 6.43 8.35
C ASP A 65 14.27 7.31 7.47
N ALA A 66 15.16 6.72 6.68
CA ALA A 66 16.00 7.47 5.75
C ALA A 66 15.19 8.13 4.63
N LEU A 67 14.19 7.42 4.05
CA LEU A 67 13.27 7.98 3.05
C LEU A 67 12.38 9.10 3.62
N ALA A 68 12.14 9.09 4.93
CA ALA A 68 11.32 10.04 5.65
C ALA A 68 12.14 11.02 6.51
N ALA A 69 13.38 11.34 6.11
CA ALA A 69 14.29 12.21 6.89
C ALA A 69 13.76 13.65 7.10
N SER A 70 12.72 14.05 6.39
CA SER A 70 11.95 15.27 6.62
C SER A 70 10.48 15.07 6.30
N PRO A 71 9.55 15.91 6.80
CA PRO A 71 8.12 15.79 6.47
C PRO A 71 7.82 15.84 4.97
N SER A 72 8.57 16.64 4.21
CA SER A 72 8.46 16.71 2.74
C SER A 72 8.86 15.38 2.08
N LEU A 73 10.00 14.81 2.48
CA LEU A 73 10.48 13.52 2.00
C LEU A 73 9.54 12.38 2.41
N ALA A 74 9.00 12.42 3.63
CA ALA A 74 8.02 11.44 4.10
C ALA A 74 6.75 11.42 3.21
N ARG A 75 6.22 12.62 2.86
CA ARG A 75 5.09 12.71 1.92
C ARG A 75 5.45 12.20 0.53
N THR A 76 6.63 12.56 0.03
CA THR A 76 7.13 12.07 -1.26
C THR A 76 7.27 10.55 -1.26
N ALA A 77 7.82 9.97 -0.21
CA ALA A 77 7.94 8.51 -0.07
C ALA A 77 6.56 7.81 0.00
N ALA A 78 5.56 8.45 0.63
CA ALA A 78 4.22 7.89 0.76
C ALA A 78 3.38 7.94 -0.53
N CYS A 79 3.51 8.98 -1.39
CA CYS A 79 2.66 9.16 -2.57
C CYS A 79 3.34 9.76 -3.80
N GLY A 80 4.65 10.01 -3.78
CA GLY A 80 5.38 10.61 -4.89
C GLY A 80 5.33 12.13 -4.97
N HIS A 81 4.65 12.82 -4.04
CA HIS A 81 4.47 14.26 -4.03
C HIS A 81 4.74 14.85 -2.65
N GLU A 82 5.34 16.05 -2.63
CA GLU A 82 5.58 16.82 -1.39
C GLU A 82 4.33 17.57 -0.91
N ASP A 83 3.42 17.88 -1.86
CA ASP A 83 2.24 18.69 -1.62
C ASP A 83 1.14 17.92 -0.88
N GLU A 84 0.59 18.54 0.17
CA GLU A 84 -0.47 17.93 0.99
C GLU A 84 -1.77 17.70 0.23
N ARG A 85 -2.11 18.58 -0.75
CA ARG A 85 -3.30 18.39 -1.58
C ARG A 85 -3.16 17.17 -2.51
N ALA A 86 -1.96 16.97 -3.07
CA ALA A 86 -1.67 15.79 -3.87
C ALA A 86 -1.70 14.51 -3.02
N LEU A 87 -1.17 14.58 -1.79
CA LEU A 87 -1.24 13.48 -0.83
C LEU A 87 -2.68 13.09 -0.51
N ARG A 88 -3.57 14.06 -0.25
CA ARG A 88 -5.00 13.80 -0.01
C ARG A 88 -5.69 13.19 -1.23
N ARG A 89 -5.50 13.77 -2.42
CA ARG A 89 -6.04 13.20 -3.67
C ARG A 89 -5.60 11.76 -3.90
N SER A 90 -4.34 11.44 -3.58
CA SER A 90 -3.84 10.08 -3.72
C SER A 90 -4.48 9.06 -2.77
N ALA A 91 -5.20 9.52 -1.74
CA ALA A 91 -5.95 8.68 -0.82
C ALA A 91 -7.37 8.33 -1.31
N GLU A 92 -7.93 9.10 -2.25
CA GLU A 92 -9.34 8.98 -2.65
C GLU A 92 -9.70 7.57 -3.15
N ILE A 93 -8.95 7.03 -4.11
CA ILE A 93 -9.21 5.68 -4.65
C ILE A 93 -9.00 4.57 -3.60
N PRO A 94 -7.88 4.52 -2.86
CA PRO A 94 -7.73 3.55 -1.78
C PRO A 94 -8.83 3.59 -0.72
N VAL A 95 -9.24 4.78 -0.29
CA VAL A 95 -10.34 4.95 0.69
C VAL A 95 -11.66 4.48 0.11
N MET A 96 -11.96 4.81 -1.15
CA MET A 96 -13.16 4.33 -1.83
C MET A 96 -13.18 2.80 -1.91
N ASN A 97 -12.08 2.17 -2.32
CA ASN A 97 -11.95 0.71 -2.34
C ASN A 97 -12.15 0.10 -0.94
N LEU A 98 -11.57 0.71 0.10
CA LEU A 98 -11.73 0.24 1.47
C LEU A 98 -13.19 0.29 1.92
N ILE A 99 -13.90 1.40 1.69
CA ILE A 99 -15.30 1.56 2.05
C ILE A 99 -16.20 0.59 1.26
N GLU A 100 -15.98 0.47 -0.06
CA GLU A 100 -16.78 -0.39 -0.93
C GLU A 100 -16.62 -1.88 -0.58
N LEU A 101 -15.38 -2.32 -0.31
CA LEU A 101 -15.08 -3.75 -0.24
C LEU A 101 -15.18 -4.34 1.18
N VAL A 102 -14.98 -3.54 2.22
CA VAL A 102 -14.99 -4.03 3.62
C VAL A 102 -15.88 -3.24 4.57
N GLU A 103 -16.60 -2.21 4.10
CA GLU A 103 -17.56 -1.43 4.89
C GLU A 103 -16.96 -0.88 6.20
N VAL A 104 -16.45 0.33 6.17
CA VAL A 104 -15.98 1.04 7.37
C VAL A 104 -17.19 1.50 8.19
N ARG A 105 -17.26 1.11 9.47
CA ARG A 105 -18.42 1.37 10.35
C ARG A 105 -18.07 2.34 11.49
N PRO A 106 -19.02 3.19 11.93
CA PRO A 106 -18.77 4.14 13.01
C PRO A 106 -18.36 3.50 14.35
N GLN A 107 -18.74 2.23 14.58
CA GLN A 107 -18.39 1.48 15.80
C GLN A 107 -17.08 0.71 15.69
N ASP A 108 -16.41 0.70 14.56
CA ASP A 108 -15.19 -0.09 14.35
C ASP A 108 -14.00 0.48 15.14
N ASP A 109 -13.25 -0.42 15.75
CA ASP A 109 -11.85 -0.19 16.10
C ASP A 109 -10.99 -0.67 14.93
N ILE A 110 -10.27 0.26 14.29
CA ILE A 110 -9.56 0.01 13.04
C ILE A 110 -8.06 0.02 13.25
N LEU A 111 -7.37 -0.93 12.63
CA LEU A 111 -5.92 -0.98 12.51
C LEU A 111 -5.49 -0.73 11.05
N GLU A 112 -4.64 0.26 10.83
CA GLU A 112 -3.84 0.41 9.61
C GLU A 112 -2.41 -0.01 9.91
N PHE A 113 -1.92 -1.07 9.30
CA PHE A 113 -0.53 -1.49 9.42
C PHE A 113 0.27 -1.09 8.18
N GLY A 114 1.44 -0.45 8.42
CA GLY A 114 2.17 0.30 7.41
C GLY A 114 1.51 1.64 7.11
N CYS A 115 1.07 2.37 8.15
CA CYS A 115 0.28 3.59 7.98
C CYS A 115 1.08 4.78 7.40
N GLY A 116 2.41 4.71 7.43
CA GLY A 116 3.28 5.77 6.95
C GLY A 116 2.93 7.12 7.57
N VAL A 117 2.65 8.11 6.74
CA VAL A 117 2.24 9.47 7.15
C VAL A 117 0.73 9.59 7.45
N ALA A 118 0.03 8.49 7.73
CA ALA A 118 -1.42 8.44 7.91
C ALA A 118 -2.21 9.00 6.70
N ARG A 119 -1.76 8.68 5.47
CA ARG A 119 -2.40 9.17 4.25
C ARG A 119 -3.84 8.70 4.12
N ILE A 120 -4.09 7.42 4.38
CA ILE A 120 -5.42 6.81 4.36
C ILE A 120 -6.12 7.02 5.70
N GLY A 121 -5.39 6.87 6.80
CA GLY A 121 -5.92 7.00 8.15
C GLY A 121 -6.64 8.31 8.41
N LEU A 122 -6.12 9.44 7.93
CA LEU A 122 -6.76 10.75 8.10
C LEU A 122 -8.17 10.82 7.48
N GLU A 123 -8.40 10.09 6.40
CA GLU A 123 -9.71 10.01 5.74
C GLU A 123 -10.63 8.94 6.37
N VAL A 124 -10.07 7.95 7.07
CA VAL A 124 -10.81 6.86 7.74
C VAL A 124 -11.25 7.27 9.15
N VAL A 125 -10.43 8.02 9.88
CA VAL A 125 -10.68 8.46 11.26
C VAL A 125 -12.09 9.05 11.49
N PRO A 126 -12.64 9.92 10.61
CA PRO A 126 -13.99 10.47 10.83
C PRO A 126 -15.13 9.44 10.72
N ARG A 127 -14.82 8.21 10.27
CA ARG A 127 -15.80 7.16 9.95
C ARG A 127 -15.79 5.99 10.92
N CYS A 128 -14.97 6.04 11.97
CA CYS A 128 -14.79 4.91 12.90
C CYS A 128 -14.76 5.37 14.36
N ARG A 129 -14.88 4.42 15.28
CA ARG A 129 -14.78 4.68 16.71
C ARG A 129 -13.35 5.04 17.10
N THR A 130 -12.40 4.19 16.74
CA THR A 130 -10.96 4.44 16.94
C THR A 130 -10.15 3.97 15.75
N TRP A 131 -9.09 4.69 15.46
CA TRP A 131 -8.11 4.28 14.45
C TRP A 131 -6.72 4.16 15.08
N THR A 132 -6.05 3.06 14.79
CA THR A 132 -4.67 2.82 15.19
C THR A 132 -3.81 2.69 13.95
N GLY A 133 -2.85 3.61 13.77
CA GLY A 133 -1.82 3.50 12.73
C GLY A 133 -0.55 2.88 13.31
N ALA A 134 -0.08 1.81 12.71
CA ALA A 134 1.15 1.13 13.09
C ALA A 134 2.18 1.18 11.96
N ASP A 135 3.42 1.56 12.26
CA ASP A 135 4.51 1.60 11.28
C ASP A 135 5.86 1.29 11.91
N VAL A 136 6.81 0.81 11.10
CA VAL A 136 8.20 0.52 11.51
C VAL A 136 9.08 1.76 11.48
N SER A 137 8.68 2.85 10.81
CA SER A 137 9.44 4.09 10.70
C SER A 137 9.01 5.12 11.75
N ALA A 138 9.94 5.57 12.56
CA ALA A 138 9.71 6.65 13.52
C ALA A 138 9.48 7.99 12.82
N ASN A 139 10.19 8.27 11.72
CA ASN A 139 10.07 9.50 10.96
C ASN A 139 8.75 9.60 10.21
N MET A 140 8.24 8.48 9.67
CA MET A 140 6.89 8.43 9.11
C MET A 140 5.84 8.75 10.17
N LEU A 141 5.94 8.12 11.34
CA LEU A 141 5.01 8.35 12.44
C LEU A 141 5.08 9.77 13.01
N ALA A 142 6.26 10.39 13.04
CA ALA A 142 6.39 11.80 13.43
C ALA A 142 5.59 12.71 12.48
N THR A 143 5.70 12.50 11.17
CA THR A 143 4.91 13.23 10.17
C THR A 143 3.41 12.91 10.29
N ALA A 144 3.05 11.65 10.57
CA ALA A 144 1.65 11.26 10.82
C ALA A 144 1.08 11.96 12.05
N ALA A 145 1.86 12.07 13.13
CA ALA A 145 1.44 12.75 14.37
C ALA A 145 1.14 14.24 14.13
N GLU A 146 1.94 14.91 13.31
CA GLU A 146 1.67 16.30 12.93
C GLU A 146 0.35 16.43 12.16
N ARG A 147 0.09 15.52 11.22
CA ARG A 147 -1.12 15.51 10.39
C ARG A 147 -2.38 15.16 11.18
N LEU A 148 -2.25 14.35 12.22
CA LEU A 148 -3.34 13.94 13.11
C LEU A 148 -3.51 14.88 14.31
N ARG A 149 -2.83 16.03 14.34
CA ARG A 149 -2.94 16.99 15.44
C ARG A 149 -4.40 17.44 15.64
N GLY A 150 -4.90 17.31 16.87
CA GLY A 150 -6.29 17.62 17.22
C GLY A 150 -7.30 16.51 16.93
N VAL A 151 -6.86 15.36 16.44
CA VAL A 151 -7.70 14.18 16.23
C VAL A 151 -7.65 13.34 17.51
N ASN A 152 -8.80 13.14 18.18
CA ASN A 152 -8.84 12.52 19.50
C ASN A 152 -9.04 10.99 19.48
N ASN A 153 -9.52 10.42 18.36
CA ASN A 153 -9.80 8.99 18.21
C ASN A 153 -8.74 8.27 17.35
N ALA A 154 -7.56 8.87 17.18
CA ALA A 154 -6.43 8.27 16.48
C ALA A 154 -5.25 8.04 17.42
N ARG A 155 -4.58 6.91 17.28
CA ARG A 155 -3.30 6.65 17.97
C ARG A 155 -2.28 6.07 17.00
N LEU A 156 -1.00 6.30 17.29
CA LEU A 156 0.12 5.80 16.52
C LEU A 156 0.93 4.80 17.35
N VAL A 157 1.38 3.72 16.70
CA VAL A 157 2.18 2.66 17.32
C VAL A 157 3.45 2.44 16.48
N LYS A 158 4.61 2.68 17.09
CA LYS A 158 5.91 2.33 16.51
C LYS A 158 6.13 0.82 16.67
N LEU A 159 6.20 0.11 15.55
CA LEU A 159 6.54 -1.30 15.53
C LEU A 159 8.06 -1.47 15.69
N GLN A 160 8.49 -2.31 16.63
CA GLN A 160 9.90 -2.57 16.90
C GLN A 160 10.53 -3.55 15.89
N ARG A 161 9.68 -4.35 15.23
CA ARG A 161 10.04 -5.35 14.22
C ARG A 161 8.88 -5.61 13.28
N VAL A 162 9.14 -6.37 12.23
CA VAL A 162 8.14 -6.87 11.30
C VAL A 162 7.06 -7.69 12.03
N GLY A 163 5.81 -7.47 11.70
CA GLY A 163 4.65 -8.11 12.33
C GLY A 163 3.91 -7.20 13.29
N LEU A 164 2.85 -7.72 13.91
CA LEU A 164 1.94 -7.00 14.81
C LEU A 164 1.93 -7.60 16.22
N ASP A 165 2.95 -8.33 16.59
CA ASP A 165 3.06 -9.07 17.87
C ASP A 165 2.95 -8.16 19.11
N GLN A 166 3.27 -6.87 18.98
CA GLN A 166 3.10 -5.86 20.04
C GLN A 166 1.63 -5.46 20.28
N LEU A 167 0.71 -5.78 19.35
CA LEU A 167 -0.69 -5.46 19.46
C LEU A 167 -1.45 -6.63 20.08
N GLU A 168 -2.45 -6.30 20.88
CA GLU A 168 -3.27 -7.30 21.58
C GLU A 168 -4.13 -8.11 20.59
N SER A 169 -4.36 -9.39 20.94
CA SER A 169 -5.24 -10.27 20.16
C SER A 169 -6.71 -9.83 20.30
N ASN A 170 -7.50 -10.02 19.24
CA ASN A 170 -8.95 -9.73 19.23
C ASN A 170 -9.28 -8.28 19.65
N SER A 171 -8.51 -7.31 19.18
CA SER A 171 -8.64 -5.89 19.56
C SER A 171 -9.26 -5.00 18.48
N PHE A 172 -9.35 -5.50 17.23
CA PHE A 172 -9.79 -4.71 16.10
C PHE A 172 -10.95 -5.37 15.36
N ASP A 173 -11.82 -4.53 14.78
CA ASP A 173 -12.96 -4.95 13.95
C ASP A 173 -12.61 -4.95 12.46
N LEU A 174 -11.64 -4.10 12.08
CA LEU A 174 -11.07 -4.02 10.74
C LEU A 174 -9.55 -3.85 10.84
N ALA A 175 -8.81 -4.65 10.09
CA ALA A 175 -7.38 -4.44 9.86
C ALA A 175 -7.13 -4.26 8.36
N TYR A 176 -6.43 -3.19 7.99
CA TYR A 176 -6.11 -2.95 6.61
C TYR A 176 -4.67 -2.48 6.41
N SER A 177 -4.17 -2.72 5.20
CA SER A 177 -2.89 -2.20 4.72
C SER A 177 -3.00 -1.82 3.26
N THR A 178 -2.49 -0.65 2.93
CA THR A 178 -2.44 -0.16 1.55
C THR A 178 -1.02 0.23 1.18
N ASN A 179 -0.56 -0.24 0.02
CA ASN A 179 0.75 0.10 -0.56
C ASN A 179 1.96 -0.19 0.36
N MET A 180 1.83 -1.08 1.33
CA MET A 180 2.93 -1.53 2.20
C MET A 180 3.50 -2.88 1.73
N LEU A 181 2.62 -3.84 1.39
CA LEU A 181 3.02 -5.19 1.02
C LEU A 181 4.01 -5.24 -0.16
N PRO A 182 3.95 -4.36 -1.17
CA PRO A 182 4.93 -4.33 -2.25
C PRO A 182 6.38 -4.21 -1.77
N HIS A 183 6.61 -3.61 -0.62
CA HIS A 183 7.95 -3.36 -0.08
C HIS A 183 8.48 -4.50 0.79
N LEU A 184 7.66 -5.51 1.06
CA LEU A 184 8.01 -6.67 1.89
C LEU A 184 8.38 -7.88 1.03
N ASP A 185 9.21 -8.77 1.60
CA ASP A 185 9.35 -10.11 1.04
C ASP A 185 8.15 -11.02 1.40
N GLY A 186 8.03 -12.17 0.74
CA GLY A 186 6.89 -13.06 0.91
C GLY A 186 6.73 -13.60 2.34
N MET A 187 7.85 -13.83 3.06
CA MET A 187 7.81 -14.31 4.45
C MET A 187 7.30 -13.24 5.40
N ASP A 188 7.69 -12.00 5.17
CA ASP A 188 7.25 -10.87 5.98
C ASP A 188 5.80 -10.48 5.67
N ARG A 189 5.35 -10.59 4.40
CA ARG A 189 3.92 -10.50 4.03
C ARG A 189 3.09 -11.53 4.79
N TRP A 190 3.53 -12.78 4.79
CA TRP A 190 2.89 -13.86 5.54
C TRP A 190 2.78 -13.53 7.03
N ARG A 191 3.86 -13.03 7.64
CA ARG A 191 3.88 -12.66 9.06
C ARG A 191 2.81 -11.62 9.39
N TYR A 192 2.71 -10.55 8.59
CA TYR A 192 1.69 -9.52 8.78
C TYR A 192 0.26 -10.06 8.62
N VAL A 193 -0.01 -10.90 7.61
CA VAL A 193 -1.34 -11.48 7.40
C VAL A 193 -1.73 -12.42 8.56
N LYS A 194 -0.80 -13.25 9.03
CA LYS A 194 -0.99 -14.11 10.20
C LYS A 194 -1.29 -13.29 11.46
N ASP A 195 -0.52 -12.24 11.69
CA ASP A 195 -0.73 -11.37 12.85
C ASP A 195 -2.03 -10.55 12.73
N ALA A 196 -2.42 -10.12 11.53
CA ALA A 196 -3.71 -9.48 11.29
C ALA A 196 -4.88 -10.40 11.69
N PHE A 197 -4.79 -11.71 11.37
CA PHE A 197 -5.76 -12.69 11.86
C PHE A 197 -5.83 -12.73 13.39
N ARG A 198 -4.69 -12.70 14.06
CA ARG A 198 -4.63 -12.74 15.53
C ARG A 198 -5.25 -11.50 16.18
N VAL A 199 -4.91 -10.31 15.68
CA VAL A 199 -5.37 -9.04 16.29
C VAL A 199 -6.82 -8.70 15.97
N LEU A 200 -7.39 -9.26 14.91
CA LEU A 200 -8.81 -9.11 14.59
C LEU A 200 -9.69 -9.89 15.56
N ARG A 201 -10.85 -9.32 15.93
CA ARG A 201 -11.93 -10.01 16.64
C ARG A 201 -12.55 -11.08 15.72
N PRO A 202 -13.20 -12.11 16.29
CA PRO A 202 -14.11 -12.96 15.52
C PRO A 202 -15.14 -12.10 14.76
N GLY A 203 -15.33 -12.35 13.46
CA GLY A 203 -16.12 -11.50 12.56
C GLY A 203 -15.38 -10.27 12.02
N GLY A 204 -14.17 -10.02 12.48
CA GLY A 204 -13.35 -8.92 12.00
C GLY A 204 -12.90 -9.08 10.55
N ARG A 205 -12.69 -7.98 9.86
CA ARG A 205 -12.44 -7.90 8.41
C ARG A 205 -11.00 -7.54 8.12
N LEU A 206 -10.46 -8.16 7.09
CA LEU A 206 -9.13 -7.87 6.54
C LEU A 206 -9.28 -7.20 5.17
N PHE A 207 -8.45 -6.20 4.91
CA PHE A 207 -8.20 -5.64 3.58
C PHE A 207 -6.71 -5.46 3.39
N ILE A 208 -6.15 -6.07 2.36
CA ILE A 208 -4.75 -5.92 1.96
C ILE A 208 -4.65 -5.72 0.46
N ASP A 209 -3.69 -4.92 0.02
CA ASP A 209 -3.39 -4.76 -1.40
C ASP A 209 -1.92 -5.00 -1.73
N ASN A 210 -1.68 -5.25 -3.01
CA ASN A 210 -0.35 -5.20 -3.62
C ASN A 210 -0.49 -4.78 -5.09
N VAL A 211 0.63 -4.44 -5.71
CA VAL A 211 0.71 -4.31 -7.17
C VAL A 211 0.44 -5.67 -7.80
N ASP A 212 -0.52 -5.74 -8.71
CA ASP A 212 -0.88 -6.99 -9.40
C ASP A 212 0.17 -7.34 -10.45
N LEU A 213 0.92 -8.43 -10.22
CA LEU A 213 1.92 -8.92 -11.17
C LEU A 213 1.34 -9.22 -12.56
N GLU A 214 0.04 -9.57 -12.62
CA GLU A 214 -0.65 -9.89 -13.86
C GLU A 214 -1.16 -8.64 -14.61
N SER A 215 -1.08 -7.45 -13.99
CA SER A 215 -1.38 -6.19 -14.67
C SER A 215 -0.23 -5.73 -15.56
N VAL A 216 -0.53 -4.91 -16.57
CA VAL A 216 0.49 -4.33 -17.46
C VAL A 216 1.51 -3.52 -16.65
N GLU A 217 1.03 -2.76 -15.68
CA GLU A 217 1.86 -1.90 -14.83
C GLU A 217 2.70 -2.72 -13.85
N GLY A 218 2.11 -3.75 -13.24
CA GLY A 218 2.83 -4.63 -12.33
C GLY A 218 3.90 -5.46 -13.03
N TRP A 219 3.59 -5.98 -14.21
CA TRP A 219 4.59 -6.66 -15.04
C TRP A 219 5.70 -5.70 -15.47
N GLY A 220 5.36 -4.47 -15.89
CA GLY A 220 6.33 -3.45 -16.23
C GLY A 220 7.24 -3.06 -15.06
N ALA A 221 6.68 -2.92 -13.85
CA ALA A 221 7.47 -2.64 -12.66
C ALA A 221 8.41 -3.80 -12.31
N PHE A 222 7.95 -5.04 -12.48
CA PHE A 222 8.76 -6.25 -12.28
C PHE A 222 9.93 -6.31 -13.28
N LEU A 223 9.66 -6.13 -14.58
CA LEU A 223 10.69 -6.14 -15.63
C LEU A 223 11.72 -5.04 -15.42
N HIS A 224 11.28 -3.84 -15.03
CA HIS A 224 12.21 -2.76 -14.71
C HIS A 224 13.20 -3.17 -13.61
N GLY A 225 12.71 -3.75 -12.53
CA GLY A 225 13.57 -4.24 -11.45
C GLY A 225 14.45 -5.43 -11.85
N ALA A 226 13.94 -6.32 -12.71
CA ALA A 226 14.63 -7.55 -13.08
C ALA A 226 15.69 -7.33 -14.17
N GLU A 227 15.38 -6.51 -15.18
CA GLU A 227 16.17 -6.41 -16.40
C GLU A 227 16.88 -5.06 -16.56
N SER A 228 16.32 -3.97 -16.01
CA SER A 228 16.89 -2.63 -16.16
C SER A 228 17.83 -2.21 -15.03
N LEU A 229 17.80 -2.93 -13.89
CA LEU A 229 18.64 -2.64 -12.74
C LEU A 229 19.57 -3.82 -12.45
N GLN A 230 20.87 -3.55 -12.29
CA GLN A 230 21.80 -4.52 -11.73
C GLN A 230 21.42 -4.81 -10.28
N GLU A 231 21.78 -5.95 -9.73
CA GLU A 231 21.46 -6.35 -8.37
C GLU A 231 21.89 -5.30 -7.34
N SER A 232 23.08 -4.75 -7.50
CA SER A 232 23.64 -3.69 -6.65
C SER A 232 22.93 -2.33 -6.77
N GLU A 233 22.15 -2.12 -7.83
CA GLU A 233 21.40 -0.88 -8.08
C GLU A 233 19.94 -0.98 -7.64
N ARG A 234 19.48 -2.18 -7.21
CA ARG A 234 18.11 -2.39 -6.75
C ARG A 234 17.92 -1.77 -5.36
N PRO A 235 17.15 -0.68 -5.26
CA PRO A 235 16.95 -0.05 -3.97
C PRO A 235 16.17 -0.97 -3.00
N PRO A 236 16.44 -0.91 -1.69
CA PRO A 236 15.82 -1.79 -0.70
C PRO A 236 14.30 -1.62 -0.60
N TYR A 237 13.76 -0.51 -1.07
CA TYR A 237 12.31 -0.21 -1.13
C TYR A 237 11.70 -0.52 -2.50
N LEU A 238 12.43 -1.14 -3.44
CA LEU A 238 11.88 -1.53 -4.74
C LEU A 238 10.61 -2.38 -4.56
N PRO A 239 9.48 -1.98 -5.16
CA PRO A 239 8.24 -2.74 -5.02
C PRO A 239 8.37 -4.12 -5.69
N THR A 240 7.87 -5.15 -5.01
CA THR A 240 7.72 -6.49 -5.56
C THR A 240 6.24 -6.81 -5.71
N PRO A 241 5.73 -6.92 -6.95
CA PRO A 241 4.34 -7.29 -7.20
C PRO A 241 3.99 -8.67 -6.66
N SER A 242 2.69 -8.92 -6.44
CA SER A 242 2.13 -10.20 -6.05
C SER A 242 1.06 -10.64 -7.03
N THR A 243 0.77 -11.96 -7.05
CA THR A 243 -0.44 -12.47 -7.69
C THR A 243 -1.61 -12.52 -6.70
N ALA A 244 -2.84 -12.54 -7.23
CA ALA A 244 -4.04 -12.78 -6.42
C ALA A 244 -3.95 -14.10 -5.65
N ALA A 245 -3.39 -15.14 -6.26
CA ALA A 245 -3.22 -16.46 -5.66
C ALA A 245 -2.30 -16.44 -4.43
N GLU A 246 -1.20 -15.69 -4.49
CA GLU A 246 -0.28 -15.53 -3.34
C GLU A 246 -1.01 -14.93 -2.14
N LEU A 247 -1.63 -13.77 -2.30
CA LEU A 247 -2.30 -13.07 -1.19
C LEU A 247 -3.50 -13.85 -0.64
N THR A 248 -4.27 -14.48 -1.53
CA THR A 248 -5.38 -15.36 -1.16
C THR A 248 -4.89 -16.55 -0.34
N THR A 249 -3.77 -17.16 -0.76
CA THR A 249 -3.17 -18.29 -0.02
C THR A 249 -2.75 -17.86 1.39
N TYR A 250 -2.14 -16.69 1.55
CA TYR A 250 -1.79 -16.17 2.87
C TYR A 250 -3.04 -16.01 3.76
N ALA A 251 -4.10 -15.40 3.25
CA ALA A 251 -5.33 -15.21 4.02
C ALA A 251 -5.96 -16.55 4.43
N LEU A 252 -6.09 -17.49 3.50
CA LEU A 252 -6.63 -18.83 3.78
C LEU A 252 -5.79 -19.61 4.80
N ARG A 253 -4.47 -19.60 4.66
CA ARG A 253 -3.55 -20.28 5.58
C ARG A 253 -3.48 -19.65 6.96
N ALA A 254 -3.75 -18.35 7.07
CA ALA A 254 -3.89 -17.68 8.36
C ALA A 254 -5.18 -18.05 9.10
N GLY A 255 -6.16 -18.64 8.41
CA GLY A 255 -7.44 -19.08 9.00
C GLY A 255 -8.64 -18.19 8.64
N PHE A 256 -8.47 -17.20 7.77
CA PHE A 256 -9.57 -16.39 7.29
C PHE A 256 -10.57 -17.20 6.45
N GLY A 257 -11.86 -16.86 6.58
CA GLY A 257 -12.93 -17.27 5.68
C GLY A 257 -13.34 -16.13 4.75
N GLN A 258 -14.28 -16.44 3.86
CA GLN A 258 -14.84 -15.47 2.89
C GLN A 258 -13.75 -14.69 2.12
N VAL A 259 -12.65 -15.35 1.81
CA VAL A 259 -11.52 -14.74 1.11
C VAL A 259 -11.90 -14.44 -0.32
N ARG A 260 -11.75 -13.18 -0.74
CA ARG A 260 -12.04 -12.70 -2.10
C ARG A 260 -10.91 -11.85 -2.62
N ALA A 261 -10.51 -12.10 -3.87
CA ALA A 261 -9.58 -11.26 -4.59
C ALA A 261 -10.33 -10.33 -5.56
N HIS A 262 -9.94 -9.07 -5.58
CA HIS A 262 -10.51 -8.02 -6.43
C HIS A 262 -9.38 -7.40 -7.26
N LYS A 263 -9.48 -7.51 -8.58
CA LYS A 263 -8.54 -6.84 -9.50
C LYS A 263 -9.01 -5.41 -9.72
N ARG A 264 -8.20 -4.45 -9.29
CA ARG A 264 -8.40 -3.00 -9.43
C ARG A 264 -7.11 -2.39 -9.99
N SER A 265 -6.83 -2.66 -11.28
CA SER A 265 -5.55 -2.27 -11.91
C SER A 265 -5.07 -0.89 -11.48
N PRO A 266 -3.81 -0.75 -11.11
CA PRO A 266 -2.71 -1.75 -11.14
C PRO A 266 -2.64 -2.62 -9.87
N LEU A 267 -3.69 -2.65 -9.04
CA LEU A 267 -3.68 -3.36 -7.76
C LEU A 267 -4.48 -4.65 -7.82
N VAL A 268 -4.02 -5.62 -7.06
CA VAL A 268 -4.80 -6.74 -6.54
C VAL A 268 -5.09 -6.49 -5.07
N ILE A 269 -6.38 -6.57 -4.71
CA ILE A 269 -6.87 -6.39 -3.34
C ILE A 269 -7.41 -7.72 -2.87
N VAL A 270 -7.06 -8.13 -1.64
CA VAL A 270 -7.68 -9.30 -0.99
C VAL A 270 -8.44 -8.85 0.24
N THR A 271 -9.71 -9.23 0.31
CA THR A 271 -10.57 -9.06 1.47
C THR A 271 -10.89 -10.42 2.09
N ALA A 272 -11.03 -10.46 3.41
CA ALA A 272 -11.33 -11.68 4.14
C ALA A 272 -12.02 -11.37 5.48
N VAL A 273 -12.62 -12.39 6.09
CA VAL A 273 -13.30 -12.28 7.38
C VAL A 273 -12.74 -13.34 8.33
N LYS A 274 -12.41 -12.95 9.55
CA LYS A 274 -12.08 -13.91 10.61
C LYS A 274 -13.35 -14.63 11.05
N PRO A 275 -13.41 -15.99 10.98
CA PRO A 275 -14.59 -16.73 11.39
C PRO A 275 -15.01 -16.43 12.83
N THR A 276 -16.33 -16.40 13.10
CA THR A 276 -16.88 -16.20 14.45
C THR A 276 -16.79 -17.46 15.32
N SER A 277 -16.69 -18.64 14.70
CA SER A 277 -16.42 -19.92 15.34
C SER A 277 -15.17 -20.54 14.75
N VAL A 278 -14.25 -20.95 15.61
CA VAL A 278 -13.07 -21.71 15.18
C VAL A 278 -13.55 -23.11 14.81
N ARG A 279 -13.63 -23.43 13.51
CA ARG A 279 -13.60 -24.86 13.12
C ARG A 279 -12.19 -25.38 13.41
N PRO A 280 -12.03 -26.47 14.17
CA PRO A 280 -10.71 -27.07 14.31
C PRO A 280 -10.14 -27.33 12.91
N ALA A 281 -8.89 -26.92 12.71
CA ALA A 281 -8.18 -27.19 11.47
C ALA A 281 -8.17 -28.72 11.25
N THR A 282 -8.83 -29.18 10.23
CA THR A 282 -8.61 -30.53 9.71
C THR A 282 -7.20 -30.55 9.15
N VAL A 283 -6.33 -31.34 9.79
CA VAL A 283 -4.93 -31.62 9.43
C VAL A 283 -4.86 -32.23 8.03
#